data_6e9860baf57abdc08779f0125b434e59
#
_entry.id   6e9860baf57abdc08779f0125b434e59
#
_cell.length_a   1.000
_cell.length_b   1.000
_cell.length_c   1.000
_cell.angle_alpha   90.00
_cell.angle_beta   90.00
_cell.angle_gamma   90.00
#
_symmetry.space_group_name_H-M   'P 1'
#
loop_
_entity.id
_entity.type
_entity.pdbx_description
1 polymer ?
#
loop_
_entity_poly.entity_id
_entity_poly.type
_entity_poly.pdbx_seq_one_letter_code
_entity_poly.pdbx_strand_id
1 'polypeptide(L)'
;MIAVPHTARVCAGVWLLAAATSVAAQAPKTTPATHVTRDQIQDFIVHMDPDRIADSVIRAVDVGGYRVGVFAVVRPKNSPQDAIYHDTNMTEILYILEGSATLITGGSIPDARPPARPGGNYTGTRIDGGASRHVVPGDVIITPGRTPHLWANIESDMRYLVFRPDPDSTLPLK
;
A
#
# COMPACT_ATOMS: atom_id res chain seq x y z
N MET A 1 65.07 -38.96 60.27
CA MET A 1 64.13 -37.85 60.35
C MET A 1 64.32 -37.00 59.10
N ILE A 2 63.44 -37.12 58.10
CA ILE A 2 63.50 -36.42 56.82
C ILE A 2 62.34 -35.47 56.78
N ALA A 3 62.65 -34.16 56.72
CA ALA A 3 61.62 -33.11 56.63
C ALA A 3 61.19 -32.90 55.15
N VAL A 4 59.91 -32.91 54.89
CA VAL A 4 59.31 -32.61 53.57
C VAL A 4 58.86 -31.16 53.55
N PRO A 5 59.25 -30.36 52.55
CA PRO A 5 58.75 -28.99 52.46
C PRO A 5 57.36 -28.91 51.80
N HIS A 6 56.49 -28.14 52.40
CA HIS A 6 55.15 -27.81 51.83
C HIS A 6 55.30 -26.68 50.84
N THR A 7 54.99 -26.95 49.58
CA THR A 7 54.82 -25.91 48.55
C THR A 7 53.39 -25.39 48.54
N ALA A 8 53.23 -24.13 48.88
CA ALA A 8 51.98 -23.38 48.75
C ALA A 8 51.72 -23.07 47.29
N ARG A 9 50.60 -23.56 46.73
CA ARG A 9 50.12 -23.18 45.40
C ARG A 9 49.27 -21.92 45.55
N VAL A 10 49.73 -20.83 44.97
CA VAL A 10 48.95 -19.58 44.79
C VAL A 10 48.10 -19.74 43.54
N CYS A 11 46.79 -19.83 43.68
CA CYS A 11 45.85 -19.75 42.57
C CYS A 11 45.60 -18.27 42.23
N ALA A 12 46.16 -17.81 41.12
CA ALA A 12 45.83 -16.50 40.54
C ALA A 12 44.47 -16.58 39.84
N GLY A 13 43.46 -16.03 40.47
CA GLY A 13 42.10 -15.87 39.86
C GLY A 13 42.12 -14.74 38.83
N VAL A 14 41.91 -15.10 37.56
CA VAL A 14 41.74 -14.12 36.48
C VAL A 14 40.27 -13.65 36.53
N TRP A 15 40.04 -12.41 36.93
CA TRP A 15 38.73 -11.75 36.85
C TRP A 15 38.56 -11.19 35.45
N LEU A 16 37.69 -11.82 34.62
CA LEU A 16 37.23 -11.25 33.36
C LEU A 16 36.17 -10.19 33.67
N LEU A 17 36.51 -8.93 33.53
CA LEU A 17 35.54 -7.83 33.48
C LEU A 17 34.81 -7.89 32.14
N ALA A 18 33.59 -8.34 32.14
CA ALA A 18 32.65 -8.20 31.02
C ALA A 18 32.19 -6.71 30.94
N ALA A 19 32.74 -5.97 30.00
CA ALA A 19 32.23 -4.63 29.68
C ALA A 19 30.87 -4.77 28.99
N ALA A 20 29.80 -4.45 29.69
CA ALA A 20 28.45 -4.35 29.12
C ALA A 20 28.40 -3.05 28.28
N THR A 21 28.54 -3.19 26.97
CA THR A 21 28.24 -2.09 26.03
C THR A 21 26.72 -1.87 25.99
N SER A 22 26.24 -0.84 26.68
CA SER A 22 24.87 -0.37 26.55
C SER A 22 24.70 0.25 25.16
N VAL A 23 24.03 -0.46 24.24
CA VAL A 23 23.53 0.13 22.99
C VAL A 23 22.40 1.08 23.39
N ALA A 24 22.70 2.38 23.40
CA ALA A 24 21.66 3.39 23.56
C ALA A 24 20.71 3.27 22.35
N ALA A 25 19.46 2.85 22.61
CA ALA A 25 18.43 2.86 21.59
C ALA A 25 18.24 4.32 21.13
N GLN A 26 18.56 4.60 19.87
CA GLN A 26 18.28 5.90 19.26
C GLN A 26 16.78 6.14 19.30
N ALA A 27 16.37 7.30 19.83
CA ALA A 27 14.97 7.70 19.78
C ALA A 27 14.46 7.68 18.32
N PRO A 28 13.25 7.18 18.07
CA PRO A 28 12.71 7.10 16.71
C PRO A 28 12.71 8.49 16.09
N LYS A 29 13.26 8.59 14.87
CA LYS A 29 13.27 9.84 14.10
C LYS A 29 11.82 10.15 13.71
N THR A 30 11.21 11.13 14.35
CA THR A 30 9.84 11.54 14.05
C THR A 30 9.80 12.39 12.79
N THR A 31 8.96 12.03 11.83
CA THR A 31 8.69 12.81 10.62
C THR A 31 7.37 13.55 10.83
N PRO A 32 7.27 14.86 10.51
CA PRO A 32 5.99 15.57 10.54
C PRO A 32 4.96 14.90 9.65
N ALA A 33 3.68 14.99 10.02
CA ALA A 33 2.59 14.49 9.19
C ALA A 33 2.53 15.23 7.84
N THR A 34 2.27 14.49 6.78
CA THR A 34 1.97 15.08 5.46
C THR A 34 0.49 15.44 5.43
N HIS A 35 0.21 16.69 5.08
CA HIS A 35 -1.15 17.20 4.97
C HIS A 35 -1.49 17.47 3.51
N VAL A 36 -2.54 16.80 3.01
CA VAL A 36 -3.18 17.08 1.72
C VAL A 36 -4.52 17.74 2.03
N THR A 37 -4.66 19.01 1.68
CA THR A 37 -5.86 19.78 2.04
C THR A 37 -7.03 19.43 1.14
N ARG A 38 -8.26 19.74 1.59
CA ARG A 38 -9.47 19.65 0.78
C ARG A 38 -9.33 20.39 -0.55
N ASP A 39 -8.80 21.61 -0.51
CA ASP A 39 -8.69 22.47 -1.70
C ASP A 39 -7.69 21.88 -2.69
N GLN A 40 -6.58 21.29 -2.21
CA GLN A 40 -5.63 20.57 -3.07
C GLN A 40 -6.27 19.36 -3.75
N ILE A 41 -7.12 18.61 -3.03
CA ILE A 41 -7.83 17.46 -3.60
C ILE A 41 -8.83 17.93 -4.66
N GLN A 42 -9.63 18.95 -4.37
CA GLN A 42 -10.63 19.46 -5.29
C GLN A 42 -10.00 20.06 -6.55
N ASP A 43 -8.97 20.91 -6.39
CA ASP A 43 -8.22 21.47 -7.50
C ASP A 43 -7.61 20.37 -8.38
N PHE A 44 -7.06 19.34 -7.77
CA PHE A 44 -6.48 18.22 -8.52
C PHE A 44 -7.54 17.49 -9.36
N ILE A 45 -8.71 17.17 -8.78
CA ILE A 45 -9.78 16.46 -9.46
C ILE A 45 -10.37 17.28 -10.62
N VAL A 46 -10.55 18.59 -10.44
CA VAL A 46 -11.09 19.49 -11.47
C VAL A 46 -10.21 19.53 -12.73
N HIS A 47 -8.89 19.35 -12.58
CA HIS A 47 -7.96 19.34 -13.70
C HIS A 47 -7.72 17.96 -14.33
N MET A 48 -8.37 16.90 -13.81
CA MET A 48 -8.32 15.58 -14.43
C MET A 48 -9.24 15.55 -15.67
N ASP A 49 -8.82 14.75 -16.66
CA ASP A 49 -9.60 14.55 -17.88
C ASP A 49 -10.93 13.86 -17.54
N PRO A 50 -12.10 14.51 -17.77
CA PRO A 50 -13.38 13.93 -17.42
C PRO A 50 -13.87 12.86 -18.41
N ASP A 51 -13.26 12.74 -19.60
CA ASP A 51 -13.74 11.90 -20.68
C ASP A 51 -13.07 10.52 -20.72
N ARG A 52 -12.09 10.27 -19.85
CA ARG A 52 -11.38 9.00 -19.76
C ARG A 52 -11.12 8.57 -18.33
N ILE A 53 -10.89 7.28 -18.13
CA ILE A 53 -10.42 6.77 -16.83
C ILE A 53 -9.04 7.37 -16.55
N ALA A 54 -8.94 8.09 -15.45
CA ALA A 54 -7.69 8.64 -14.95
C ALA A 54 -7.50 8.25 -13.49
N ASP A 55 -6.33 7.71 -13.18
CA ASP A 55 -5.85 7.34 -11.85
C ASP A 55 -4.51 8.05 -11.62
N SER A 56 -4.52 9.09 -10.80
CA SER A 56 -3.40 10.01 -10.73
C SER A 56 -3.00 10.32 -9.29
N VAL A 57 -1.68 10.25 -9.05
CA VAL A 57 -1.12 10.49 -7.71
C VAL A 57 -1.17 11.98 -7.34
N ILE A 58 -1.81 12.29 -6.23
CA ILE A 58 -1.79 13.63 -5.60
C ILE A 58 -0.51 13.75 -4.78
N ARG A 59 -0.25 12.77 -3.92
CA ARG A 59 0.90 12.73 -3.02
C ARG A 59 1.33 11.28 -2.78
N ALA A 60 2.65 11.06 -2.74
CA ALA A 60 3.23 9.82 -2.27
C ALA A 60 4.41 10.13 -1.36
N VAL A 61 4.45 9.49 -0.20
CA VAL A 61 5.45 9.73 0.86
C VAL A 61 6.03 8.43 1.38
N ASP A 62 7.27 8.49 1.85
CA ASP A 62 7.89 7.44 2.65
C ASP A 62 7.54 7.70 4.12
N VAL A 63 6.99 6.67 4.78
CA VAL A 63 6.54 6.77 6.19
C VAL A 63 7.44 5.99 7.15
N GLY A 64 8.62 5.60 6.69
CA GLY A 64 9.60 4.87 7.50
C GLY A 64 9.52 3.37 7.28
N GLY A 65 9.91 2.91 6.09
CA GLY A 65 10.00 1.49 5.73
C GLY A 65 8.95 1.01 4.74
N TYR A 66 7.96 1.84 4.41
CA TYR A 66 7.02 1.61 3.32
C TYR A 66 6.52 2.96 2.79
N ARG A 67 5.79 2.95 1.67
CA ARG A 67 5.23 4.17 1.08
C ARG A 67 3.71 4.22 1.22
N VAL A 68 3.18 5.43 1.28
CA VAL A 68 1.74 5.67 1.24
C VAL A 68 1.45 6.67 0.14
N GLY A 69 0.57 6.30 -0.78
CA GLY A 69 0.10 7.17 -1.84
C GLY A 69 -1.34 7.65 -1.60
N VAL A 70 -1.63 8.89 -1.97
CA VAL A 70 -2.98 9.45 -2.08
C VAL A 70 -3.22 9.76 -3.55
N PHE A 71 -4.25 9.14 -4.11
CA PHE A 71 -4.62 9.24 -5.52
C PHE A 71 -6.03 9.79 -5.66
N ALA A 72 -6.28 10.49 -6.77
CA ALA A 72 -7.62 10.75 -7.25
C ALA A 72 -7.90 9.90 -8.49
N VAL A 73 -9.13 9.42 -8.58
CA VAL A 73 -9.61 8.66 -9.74
C VAL A 73 -10.88 9.29 -10.28
N VAL A 74 -10.89 9.47 -11.60
CA VAL A 74 -12.07 9.84 -12.38
C VAL A 74 -12.40 8.66 -13.29
N ARG A 75 -13.68 8.27 -13.32
CA ARG A 75 -14.15 7.14 -14.11
C ARG A 75 -15.48 7.50 -14.76
N PRO A 76 -15.47 7.89 -16.03
CA PRO A 76 -16.70 8.21 -16.76
C PRO A 76 -17.62 7.01 -16.88
N LYS A 77 -18.93 7.24 -16.83
CA LYS A 77 -19.97 6.21 -16.94
C LYS A 77 -19.81 5.31 -18.17
N ASN A 78 -19.50 5.89 -19.30
CA ASN A 78 -19.44 5.20 -20.59
C ASN A 78 -18.05 4.67 -20.95
N SER A 79 -17.07 4.79 -20.04
CA SER A 79 -15.72 4.30 -20.31
C SER A 79 -15.66 2.76 -20.24
N PRO A 80 -14.89 2.11 -21.12
CA PRO A 80 -14.67 0.67 -21.05
C PRO A 80 -14.05 0.27 -19.72
N GLN A 81 -14.53 -0.84 -19.16
CA GLN A 81 -14.04 -1.36 -17.89
C GLN A 81 -13.42 -2.73 -18.11
N ASP A 82 -12.18 -2.88 -17.64
CA ASP A 82 -11.49 -4.18 -17.58
C ASP A 82 -11.56 -4.73 -16.15
N ALA A 83 -11.62 -6.05 -16.04
CA ALA A 83 -11.26 -6.74 -14.81
C ALA A 83 -9.75 -6.65 -14.65
N ILE A 84 -9.28 -6.18 -13.50
CA ILE A 84 -7.85 -6.00 -13.26
C ILE A 84 -7.41 -6.56 -11.91
N TYR A 85 -6.13 -6.86 -11.78
CA TYR A 85 -5.44 -6.92 -10.50
C TYR A 85 -4.02 -6.39 -10.63
N HIS A 86 -3.52 -5.81 -9.55
CA HIS A 86 -2.14 -5.34 -9.44
C HIS A 86 -1.27 -6.48 -8.90
N ASP A 87 -0.18 -6.84 -9.59
CA ASP A 87 0.76 -7.88 -9.11
C ASP A 87 1.74 -7.28 -8.07
N THR A 88 1.18 -6.65 -7.06
CA THR A 88 1.89 -6.03 -5.93
C THR A 88 1.18 -6.33 -4.62
N ASN A 89 1.86 -6.17 -3.49
CA ASN A 89 1.24 -6.26 -2.16
C ASN A 89 0.54 -4.95 -1.74
N MET A 90 0.48 -3.98 -2.62
CA MET A 90 -0.16 -2.69 -2.39
C MET A 90 -1.66 -2.87 -2.14
N THR A 91 -2.13 -2.42 -1.00
CA THR A 91 -3.56 -2.37 -0.69
C THR A 91 -4.17 -1.09 -1.25
N GLU A 92 -5.39 -1.16 -1.75
CA GLU A 92 -6.17 0.00 -2.15
C GLU A 92 -7.30 0.24 -1.16
N ILE A 93 -7.36 1.45 -0.60
CA ILE A 93 -8.47 1.89 0.23
C ILE A 93 -9.18 2.99 -0.54
N LEU A 94 -10.36 2.69 -1.05
CA LEU A 94 -11.16 3.61 -1.86
C LEU A 94 -12.12 4.37 -0.94
N TYR A 95 -12.29 5.67 -1.21
CA TYR A 95 -13.33 6.49 -0.61
C TYR A 95 -14.13 7.17 -1.72
N ILE A 96 -15.39 6.79 -1.86
CA ILE A 96 -16.26 7.26 -2.94
C ILE A 96 -16.73 8.68 -2.65
N LEU A 97 -16.43 9.60 -3.56
CA LEU A 97 -16.83 11.01 -3.46
C LEU A 97 -18.12 11.27 -4.23
N GLU A 98 -18.20 10.73 -5.46
CA GLU A 98 -19.31 10.96 -6.38
C GLU A 98 -19.57 9.72 -7.23
N GLY A 99 -20.82 9.57 -7.69
CA GLY A 99 -21.22 8.49 -8.58
C GLY A 99 -21.57 7.20 -7.88
N SER A 100 -22.11 6.26 -8.64
CA SER A 100 -22.48 4.92 -8.17
C SER A 100 -22.21 3.87 -9.23
N ALA A 101 -21.89 2.65 -8.77
CA ALA A 101 -21.60 1.52 -9.63
C ALA A 101 -21.71 0.20 -8.87
N THR A 102 -21.61 -0.91 -9.57
CA THR A 102 -21.34 -2.21 -8.98
C THR A 102 -19.83 -2.48 -9.01
N LEU A 103 -19.23 -2.75 -7.86
CA LEU A 103 -17.85 -3.23 -7.76
C LEU A 103 -17.87 -4.74 -7.51
N ILE A 104 -17.14 -5.49 -8.33
CA ILE A 104 -16.92 -6.93 -8.18
C ILE A 104 -15.48 -7.13 -7.71
N THR A 105 -15.27 -7.86 -6.61
CA THR A 105 -13.93 -8.11 -6.04
C THR A 105 -13.71 -9.56 -5.68
N GLY A 106 -12.44 -10.01 -5.70
CA GLY A 106 -12.06 -11.41 -5.45
C GLY A 106 -12.32 -12.30 -6.65
N GLY A 107 -12.38 -13.61 -6.42
CA GLY A 107 -12.50 -14.59 -7.51
C GLY A 107 -11.25 -14.67 -8.37
N SER A 108 -11.42 -14.93 -9.67
CA SER A 108 -10.35 -15.04 -10.64
C SER A 108 -10.70 -14.39 -11.98
N ILE A 109 -9.68 -13.95 -12.71
CA ILE A 109 -9.81 -13.44 -14.09
C ILE A 109 -9.35 -14.58 -15.02
N PRO A 110 -10.27 -15.34 -15.65
CA PRO A 110 -9.90 -16.55 -16.41
C PRO A 110 -9.15 -16.27 -17.72
N ASP A 111 -9.34 -15.07 -18.27
CA ASP A 111 -8.69 -14.58 -19.48
C ASP A 111 -7.61 -13.53 -19.18
N ALA A 112 -7.00 -13.59 -17.99
CA ALA A 112 -6.00 -12.63 -17.57
C ALA A 112 -4.82 -12.52 -18.53
N ARG A 113 -4.56 -11.32 -18.98
CA ARG A 113 -3.42 -10.95 -19.82
C ARG A 113 -2.37 -10.26 -18.97
N PRO A 114 -1.11 -10.63 -19.09
CA PRO A 114 -0.04 -9.96 -18.33
C PRO A 114 0.10 -8.50 -18.74
N PRO A 115 0.64 -7.66 -17.84
CA PRO A 115 0.88 -6.26 -18.13
C PRO A 115 1.91 -6.09 -19.25
N ALA A 116 1.75 -5.07 -20.08
CA ALA A 116 2.69 -4.73 -21.14
C ALA A 116 4.07 -4.27 -20.64
N ARG A 117 4.16 -3.92 -19.35
CA ARG A 117 5.39 -3.46 -18.68
C ARG A 117 5.42 -3.93 -17.22
N PRO A 118 6.59 -4.12 -16.60
CA PRO A 118 6.70 -4.44 -15.19
C PRO A 118 5.95 -3.43 -14.30
N GLY A 119 5.24 -3.92 -13.27
CA GLY A 119 4.45 -3.09 -12.35
C GLY A 119 3.11 -2.59 -12.93
N GLY A 120 2.72 -3.03 -14.12
CA GLY A 120 1.39 -2.78 -14.68
C GLY A 120 0.35 -3.76 -14.14
N ASN A 121 -0.88 -3.62 -14.65
CA ASN A 121 -2.00 -4.45 -14.23
C ASN A 121 -2.13 -5.69 -15.13
N TYR A 122 -2.48 -6.82 -14.52
CA TYR A 122 -3.13 -7.88 -15.27
C TYR A 122 -4.54 -7.43 -15.63
N THR A 123 -4.97 -7.72 -16.85
CA THR A 123 -6.27 -7.28 -17.37
C THR A 123 -7.02 -8.44 -17.98
N GLY A 124 -8.35 -8.42 -17.87
CA GLY A 124 -9.24 -9.38 -18.54
C GLY A 124 -10.64 -8.82 -18.67
N THR A 125 -11.57 -9.62 -19.16
CA THR A 125 -12.91 -9.13 -19.48
C THR A 125 -13.93 -9.39 -18.38
N ARG A 126 -13.67 -10.31 -17.44
CA ARG A 126 -14.60 -10.70 -16.37
C ARG A 126 -13.90 -11.25 -15.16
N ILE A 127 -14.66 -11.33 -14.08
CA ILE A 127 -14.29 -12.04 -12.85
C ILE A 127 -15.26 -13.20 -12.62
N ASP A 128 -14.72 -14.41 -12.44
CA ASP A 128 -15.48 -15.59 -12.04
C ASP A 128 -15.37 -15.79 -10.54
N GLY A 129 -16.53 -15.97 -9.86
CA GLY A 129 -16.59 -16.23 -8.40
C GLY A 129 -16.33 -15.02 -7.53
N GLY A 130 -16.33 -13.80 -8.07
CA GLY A 130 -16.18 -12.57 -7.28
C GLY A 130 -17.44 -12.18 -6.50
N ALA A 131 -17.26 -11.38 -5.45
CA ALA A 131 -18.34 -10.78 -4.68
C ALA A 131 -18.73 -9.42 -5.25
N SER A 132 -20.01 -9.25 -5.60
CA SER A 132 -20.56 -8.00 -6.12
C SER A 132 -21.12 -7.13 -5.00
N ARG A 133 -20.86 -5.82 -5.08
CA ARG A 133 -21.38 -4.81 -4.16
C ARG A 133 -21.81 -3.58 -4.95
N HIS A 134 -22.99 -3.06 -4.67
CA HIS A 134 -23.36 -1.71 -5.09
C HIS A 134 -22.64 -0.71 -4.19
N VAL A 135 -22.02 0.30 -4.76
CA VAL A 135 -21.25 1.33 -4.07
C VAL A 135 -21.76 2.72 -4.38
N VAL A 136 -21.78 3.58 -3.38
CA VAL A 136 -22.34 4.94 -3.41
C VAL A 136 -21.40 5.93 -2.70
N PRO A 137 -21.58 7.24 -2.85
CA PRO A 137 -20.81 8.26 -2.15
C PRO A 137 -20.80 8.04 -0.62
N GLY A 138 -19.60 8.15 -0.02
CA GLY A 138 -19.37 7.89 1.40
C GLY A 138 -18.89 6.48 1.73
N ASP A 139 -19.02 5.53 0.80
CA ASP A 139 -18.52 4.17 1.02
C ASP A 139 -16.99 4.14 1.06
N VAL A 140 -16.47 3.24 1.92
CA VAL A 140 -15.06 2.88 1.99
C VAL A 140 -14.89 1.42 1.62
N ILE A 141 -14.02 1.15 0.66
CA ILE A 141 -13.70 -0.20 0.22
C ILE A 141 -12.22 -0.48 0.42
N ILE A 142 -11.89 -1.63 1.02
CA ILE A 142 -10.51 -2.08 1.18
C ILE A 142 -10.29 -3.28 0.26
N THR A 143 -9.44 -3.10 -0.74
CA THR A 143 -9.04 -4.13 -1.70
C THR A 143 -7.58 -4.53 -1.41
N PRO A 144 -7.32 -5.71 -0.83
CA PRO A 144 -5.95 -6.19 -0.62
C PRO A 144 -5.17 -6.32 -1.91
N GLY A 145 -3.84 -6.26 -1.81
CA GLY A 145 -2.97 -6.50 -2.96
C GLY A 145 -3.29 -7.81 -3.69
N ARG A 146 -3.07 -7.85 -4.98
CA ARG A 146 -3.35 -8.99 -5.88
C ARG A 146 -4.82 -9.42 -5.95
N THR A 147 -5.75 -8.66 -5.39
CA THR A 147 -7.18 -8.98 -5.45
C THR A 147 -7.77 -8.52 -6.78
N PRO A 148 -8.33 -9.43 -7.58
CA PRO A 148 -9.08 -9.07 -8.79
C PRO A 148 -10.24 -8.12 -8.47
N HIS A 149 -10.42 -7.11 -9.28
CA HIS A 149 -11.55 -6.20 -9.15
C HIS A 149 -12.01 -5.65 -10.51
N LEU A 150 -13.31 -5.37 -10.59
CA LEU A 150 -13.97 -4.89 -11.80
C LEU A 150 -15.08 -3.91 -11.42
N TRP A 151 -15.05 -2.74 -11.99
CA TRP A 151 -16.17 -1.82 -11.98
C TRP A 151 -17.18 -2.22 -13.05
N ALA A 152 -18.37 -2.64 -12.64
CA ALA A 152 -19.44 -3.01 -13.51
C ALA A 152 -20.63 -2.08 -13.28
N ASN A 153 -21.52 -1.98 -14.28
CA ASN A 153 -22.76 -1.21 -14.19
C ASN A 153 -22.55 0.18 -13.56
N ILE A 154 -21.67 0.98 -14.17
CA ILE A 154 -21.44 2.37 -13.73
C ILE A 154 -22.70 3.17 -14.07
N GLU A 155 -23.39 3.70 -13.05
CA GLU A 155 -24.68 4.38 -13.18
C GLU A 155 -24.51 5.87 -13.48
N SER A 156 -23.42 6.47 -12.98
CA SER A 156 -23.02 7.87 -13.22
C SER A 156 -21.52 8.01 -13.15
N ASP A 157 -20.97 9.11 -13.65
CA ASP A 157 -19.55 9.39 -13.54
C ASP A 157 -19.08 9.29 -12.09
N MET A 158 -17.99 8.58 -11.87
CA MET A 158 -17.45 8.36 -10.53
C MET A 158 -16.21 9.19 -10.28
N ARG A 159 -16.12 9.70 -9.07
CA ARG A 159 -14.90 10.31 -8.52
C ARG A 159 -14.64 9.72 -7.14
N TYR A 160 -13.41 9.31 -6.89
CA TYR A 160 -13.05 8.74 -5.60
C TYR A 160 -11.57 8.93 -5.31
N LEU A 161 -11.23 8.91 -4.03
CA LEU A 161 -9.85 8.84 -3.58
C LEU A 161 -9.43 7.39 -3.40
N VAL A 162 -8.16 7.12 -3.65
CA VAL A 162 -7.53 5.85 -3.32
C VAL A 162 -6.31 6.13 -2.45
N PHE A 163 -6.31 5.55 -1.27
CA PHE A 163 -5.14 5.52 -0.40
C PHE A 163 -4.44 4.18 -0.63
N ARG A 164 -3.13 4.23 -0.94
CA ARG A 164 -2.35 3.05 -1.28
C ARG A 164 -1.18 2.86 -0.32
N PRO A 165 -1.37 2.12 0.80
CA PRO A 165 -0.26 1.55 1.55
C PRO A 165 0.52 0.59 0.64
N ASP A 166 1.82 0.87 0.44
CA ASP A 166 2.71 0.16 -0.47
C ASP A 166 3.91 -0.40 0.31
N PRO A 167 3.79 -1.63 0.86
CA PRO A 167 4.83 -2.25 1.66
C PRO A 167 6.10 -2.56 0.85
N ASP A 168 5.98 -2.71 -0.48
CA ASP A 168 7.10 -3.01 -1.36
C ASP A 168 7.84 -1.74 -1.83
N SER A 169 7.37 -0.56 -1.43
CA SER A 169 7.95 0.75 -1.77
C SER A 169 8.13 0.97 -3.28
N THR A 170 7.17 0.52 -4.07
CA THR A 170 7.16 0.60 -5.54
C THR A 170 6.65 1.92 -6.09
N LEU A 171 5.79 2.63 -5.32
CA LEU A 171 5.25 3.94 -5.73
C LEU A 171 6.38 4.97 -5.85
N PRO A 172 6.46 5.74 -6.94
CA PRO A 172 7.35 6.89 -7.01
C PRO A 172 6.92 7.96 -5.99
N LEU A 173 7.88 8.57 -5.31
CA LEU A 173 7.60 9.69 -4.40
C LEU A 173 7.14 10.93 -5.18
N LYS A 174 6.20 11.67 -4.60
CA LYS A 174 5.65 12.91 -5.18
C LYS A 174 5.24 13.91 -4.08
#